data_26f8ef1a505dbcd884815cdd9c5ea9b7
#
_entry.id   26f8ef1a505dbcd884815cdd9c5ea9b7
#
_cell.length_a   1.000
_cell.length_b   1.000
_cell.length_c   1.000
_cell.angle_alpha   90.00
_cell.angle_beta   90.00
_cell.angle_gamma   90.00
#
_symmetry.space_group_name_H-M   'P 1'
#
loop_
_entity.id
_entity.type
_entity.pdbx_description
1 polymer ?
#
loop_
_entity_poly.entity_id
_entity_poly.type
_entity_poly.pdbx_seq_one_letter_code
_entity_poly.pdbx_strand_id
1 'polypeptide(L)'
;MKKIFFLATFVAALFTSCSESEYEFHQTYFTPQEPNGKILYADQVVDSTRVISYDPWTATTAFNAGADAWFNITPTECTFIAGEQFASTRININGSVNNTGKNRSGHIVVKSYDTVGMLVKQTTWLNIIRPFGKAENYDNEGNILPEEDRKMTFAGSTISTANQFEIEFVVYADGATLSTDADWLVPAETTFKAGKYIVAVVAQENLATEPRTANLILTSNGISTPITITQAKNNNQ
;
A
#
# COMPACT_ATOMS: atom_id res chain seq x y z
N MET A 1 -63.03 37.52 -50.38
CA MET A 1 -62.01 37.75 -49.40
C MET A 1 -62.21 36.82 -48.20
N LYS A 2 -61.99 35.54 -48.33
CA LYS A 2 -62.16 34.56 -47.20
C LYS A 2 -61.33 33.31 -47.50
N LYS A 3 -59.97 33.42 -47.71
CA LYS A 3 -59.07 32.24 -47.87
C LYS A 3 -57.64 32.42 -47.37
N ILE A 4 -57.36 33.39 -46.52
CA ILE A 4 -55.96 33.63 -46.03
C ILE A 4 -55.76 33.41 -44.51
N PHE A 5 -56.77 32.97 -43.79
CA PHE A 5 -56.69 32.84 -42.32
C PHE A 5 -56.42 31.43 -41.79
N PHE A 6 -56.23 30.41 -42.67
CA PHE A 6 -56.06 29.03 -42.24
C PHE A 6 -54.59 28.52 -42.33
N LEU A 7 -53.65 29.32 -42.83
CA LEU A 7 -52.29 28.87 -42.99
C LEU A 7 -51.30 29.34 -41.87
N ALA A 8 -51.76 30.29 -41.05
CA ALA A 8 -50.91 30.82 -39.98
C ALA A 8 -50.97 30.05 -38.65
N THR A 9 -51.97 29.18 -38.50
CA THR A 9 -52.16 28.40 -37.25
C THR A 9 -51.48 27.05 -37.24
N PHE A 10 -51.00 26.58 -38.39
CA PHE A 10 -50.37 25.27 -38.51
C PHE A 10 -48.82 25.32 -38.41
N VAL A 11 -48.20 26.51 -38.49
CA VAL A 11 -46.74 26.68 -38.38
C VAL A 11 -46.33 26.90 -36.93
N ALA A 12 -47.24 27.35 -36.07
CA ALA A 12 -46.91 27.56 -34.63
C ALA A 12 -46.89 26.26 -33.78
N ALA A 13 -47.41 25.17 -34.30
CA ALA A 13 -47.48 23.88 -33.59
C ALA A 13 -46.25 22.96 -33.81
N LEU A 14 -45.28 23.35 -34.64
CA LEU A 14 -44.09 22.56 -34.93
C LEU A 14 -42.86 22.97 -34.12
N PHE A 15 -42.96 23.99 -33.27
CA PHE A 15 -41.81 24.43 -32.43
C PHE A 15 -41.91 24.09 -30.94
N THR A 16 -42.89 23.28 -30.55
CA THR A 16 -43.07 22.93 -29.12
C THR A 16 -42.72 21.45 -28.83
N SER A 17 -41.87 20.83 -29.57
CA SER A 17 -41.46 19.45 -29.28
C SER A 17 -39.97 19.23 -29.53
N CYS A 18 -39.18 20.05 -28.89
CA CYS A 18 -37.86 19.65 -28.45
C CYS A 18 -37.77 20.10 -26.98
N SER A 19 -38.36 19.37 -26.09
CA SER A 19 -37.81 19.25 -24.78
C SER A 19 -36.48 18.49 -24.98
N GLU A 20 -35.39 19.22 -25.14
CA GLU A 20 -34.10 18.63 -24.87
C GLU A 20 -34.23 18.04 -23.46
N SER A 21 -34.33 16.72 -23.36
CA SER A 21 -34.07 16.05 -22.11
C SER A 21 -32.62 16.42 -21.80
N GLU A 22 -32.39 17.34 -20.88
CA GLU A 22 -31.04 17.57 -20.35
C GLU A 22 -30.56 16.19 -19.89
N TYR A 23 -29.59 15.67 -20.62
CA TYR A 23 -28.98 14.40 -20.28
C TYR A 23 -28.14 14.68 -19.06
N GLU A 24 -28.66 14.41 -17.87
CA GLU A 24 -27.90 14.51 -16.64
C GLU A 24 -26.82 13.43 -16.66
N PHE A 25 -25.57 13.85 -16.68
CA PHE A 25 -24.42 12.95 -16.66
C PHE A 25 -24.05 12.65 -15.21
N HIS A 26 -24.25 11.42 -14.81
CA HIS A 26 -23.93 10.93 -13.46
C HIS A 26 -22.70 10.04 -13.53
N GLN A 27 -21.63 10.41 -12.82
CA GLN A 27 -20.44 9.58 -12.70
C GLN A 27 -19.69 9.92 -11.42
N THR A 28 -19.20 8.88 -10.73
CA THR A 28 -18.31 9.03 -9.57
C THR A 28 -17.17 8.02 -9.67
N TYR A 29 -15.94 8.47 -9.47
CA TYR A 29 -14.77 7.58 -9.54
C TYR A 29 -13.59 8.14 -8.74
N PHE A 30 -12.67 7.26 -8.37
CA PHE A 30 -11.40 7.62 -7.76
C PHE A 30 -10.34 7.94 -8.82
N THR A 31 -9.45 8.91 -8.51
CA THR A 31 -8.32 9.25 -9.36
C THR A 31 -7.06 9.50 -8.50
N PRO A 32 -5.87 8.96 -8.87
CA PRO A 32 -5.68 8.03 -9.97
C PRO A 32 -6.49 6.73 -9.76
N GLN A 33 -6.83 6.06 -10.84
CA GLN A 33 -7.38 4.71 -10.75
C GLN A 33 -6.26 3.76 -10.33
N GLU A 34 -6.39 3.19 -9.16
CA GLU A 34 -5.44 2.23 -8.61
C GLU A 34 -6.09 0.83 -8.63
N PRO A 35 -5.83 0.00 -9.65
CA PRO A 35 -6.53 -1.28 -9.81
C PRO A 35 -6.31 -2.24 -8.65
N ASN A 36 -5.17 -2.11 -7.94
CA ASN A 36 -4.84 -2.91 -6.76
C ASN A 36 -5.19 -2.20 -5.44
N GLY A 37 -5.86 -1.04 -5.53
CA GLY A 37 -6.14 -0.17 -4.40
C GLY A 37 -4.92 0.61 -3.93
N LYS A 38 -5.13 1.44 -2.92
CA LYS A 38 -4.08 2.24 -2.27
C LYS A 38 -3.27 1.35 -1.34
N ILE A 39 -1.95 1.39 -1.47
CA ILE A 39 -1.04 0.59 -0.65
C ILE A 39 -0.23 1.53 0.23
N LEU A 40 -0.40 1.40 1.55
CA LEU A 40 0.40 2.07 2.57
C LEU A 40 1.40 1.06 3.16
N TYR A 41 2.54 1.56 3.60
CA TYR A 41 3.50 0.72 4.33
C TYR A 41 3.23 0.78 5.84
N ALA A 42 3.83 -0.13 6.60
CA ALA A 42 3.54 -0.30 8.02
C ALA A 42 3.66 0.98 8.84
N ASP A 43 4.65 1.83 8.56
CA ASP A 43 4.91 3.12 9.22
C ASP A 43 4.27 4.32 8.52
N GLN A 44 3.62 4.12 7.37
CA GLN A 44 2.91 5.17 6.65
C GLN A 44 1.52 5.35 7.23
N VAL A 45 1.30 6.46 7.91
CA VAL A 45 0.03 6.75 8.59
C VAL A 45 -0.81 7.80 7.88
N VAL A 46 -0.29 8.44 6.84
CA VAL A 46 -1.01 9.44 6.04
C VAL A 46 -0.84 9.17 4.55
N ASP A 47 -1.93 9.34 3.83
CA ASP A 47 -1.96 9.33 2.37
C ASP A 47 -3.19 10.11 1.89
N SER A 48 -3.42 10.14 0.60
CA SER A 48 -4.62 10.74 0.04
C SER A 48 -4.99 10.13 -1.30
N THR A 49 -6.26 10.24 -1.62
CA THR A 49 -6.80 9.96 -2.95
C THR A 49 -7.69 11.11 -3.37
N ARG A 50 -8.26 11.04 -4.55
CA ARG A 50 -9.18 12.06 -5.05
C ARG A 50 -10.43 11.40 -5.59
N VAL A 51 -11.57 11.99 -5.32
CA VAL A 51 -12.85 11.61 -5.90
C VAL A 51 -13.24 12.69 -6.90
N ILE A 52 -13.60 12.26 -8.10
CA ILE A 52 -14.28 13.07 -9.10
C ILE A 52 -15.73 12.63 -9.09
N SER A 53 -16.66 13.57 -8.93
CA SER A 53 -18.09 13.28 -8.97
C SER A 53 -18.85 14.41 -9.63
N TYR A 54 -19.89 14.04 -10.35
CA TYR A 54 -20.86 14.95 -10.98
C TYR A 54 -22.07 15.18 -10.07
N ASP A 55 -22.13 14.49 -8.94
CA ASP A 55 -23.21 14.54 -7.95
C ASP A 55 -22.66 14.77 -6.54
N PRO A 56 -23.45 15.28 -5.61
CA PRO A 56 -23.12 15.26 -4.19
C PRO A 56 -22.86 13.84 -3.71
N TRP A 57 -21.91 13.68 -2.79
CA TRP A 57 -21.55 12.37 -2.30
C TRP A 57 -21.25 12.36 -0.80
N THR A 58 -21.36 11.17 -0.22
CA THR A 58 -20.90 10.85 1.14
C THR A 58 -19.91 9.70 1.07
N ALA A 59 -18.94 9.67 1.98
CA ALA A 59 -17.94 8.63 2.06
C ALA A 59 -17.86 8.04 3.47
N THR A 60 -17.60 6.74 3.52
CA THR A 60 -17.40 5.99 4.76
C THR A 60 -16.21 5.05 4.61
N THR A 61 -15.66 4.60 5.73
CA THR A 61 -14.70 3.48 5.75
C THR A 61 -15.43 2.18 6.06
N ALA A 62 -15.00 1.09 5.44
CA ALA A 62 -15.52 -0.25 5.70
C ALA A 62 -14.35 -1.22 5.93
N PHE A 63 -14.50 -2.10 6.92
CA PHE A 63 -13.51 -3.10 7.31
C PHE A 63 -14.15 -4.49 7.30
N ASN A 64 -13.33 -5.53 7.22
CA ASN A 64 -13.81 -6.89 7.34
C ASN A 64 -14.44 -7.12 8.72
N ALA A 65 -15.41 -8.04 8.80
CA ALA A 65 -16.09 -8.37 10.05
C ALA A 65 -15.08 -8.77 11.13
N GLY A 66 -15.13 -8.10 12.28
CA GLY A 66 -14.22 -8.32 13.41
C GLY A 66 -12.85 -7.65 13.30
N ALA A 67 -12.58 -6.91 12.21
CA ALA A 67 -11.34 -6.15 12.11
C ALA A 67 -11.50 -4.75 12.74
N ASP A 68 -10.47 -4.30 13.42
CA ASP A 68 -10.43 -2.94 13.98
C ASP A 68 -10.36 -1.89 12.87
N ALA A 69 -10.98 -0.75 13.11
CA ALA A 69 -10.85 0.42 12.26
C ALA A 69 -9.45 1.03 12.44
N TRP A 70 -8.62 0.94 11.41
CA TRP A 70 -7.24 1.39 11.49
C TRP A 70 -6.95 2.68 10.70
N PHE A 71 -7.90 3.16 9.91
CA PHE A 71 -7.85 4.48 9.28
C PHE A 71 -9.20 5.16 9.27
N ASN A 72 -9.17 6.47 9.16
CA ASN A 72 -10.31 7.33 8.86
C ASN A 72 -10.02 8.20 7.64
N ILE A 73 -11.05 8.89 7.16
CA ILE A 73 -10.97 9.75 5.97
C ILE A 73 -11.55 11.13 6.26
N THR A 74 -11.04 12.13 5.53
CA THR A 74 -11.54 13.51 5.60
C THR A 74 -11.33 14.19 4.25
N PRO A 75 -12.34 14.89 3.66
CA PRO A 75 -13.72 14.98 4.13
C PRO A 75 -14.53 13.69 3.89
N THR A 76 -15.69 13.59 4.58
CA THR A 76 -16.65 12.47 4.44
C THR A 76 -17.83 12.79 3.56
N GLU A 77 -17.90 14.00 3.06
CA GLU A 77 -18.98 14.47 2.17
C GLU A 77 -18.48 15.59 1.26
N CYS A 78 -19.15 15.76 0.15
CA CYS A 78 -19.00 16.90 -0.73
C CYS A 78 -20.37 17.31 -1.24
N THR A 79 -20.71 18.57 -0.98
CA THR A 79 -21.88 19.17 -1.55
C THR A 79 -21.53 19.79 -2.90
N PHE A 80 -22.35 19.54 -3.89
CA PHE A 80 -22.18 20.10 -5.22
C PHE A 80 -22.46 21.60 -5.20
N ILE A 81 -21.62 22.39 -5.82
CA ILE A 81 -21.83 23.83 -5.95
C ILE A 81 -22.64 24.06 -7.24
N ALA A 82 -23.76 24.71 -7.13
CA ALA A 82 -24.61 25.01 -8.29
C ALA A 82 -23.82 25.78 -9.36
N GLY A 83 -23.79 25.24 -10.59
CA GLY A 83 -23.06 25.79 -11.72
C GLY A 83 -21.70 25.13 -12.00
N GLU A 84 -21.22 24.25 -11.15
CA GLU A 84 -20.06 23.40 -11.44
C GLU A 84 -20.49 22.13 -12.20
N GLN A 85 -19.71 21.74 -13.19
CA GLN A 85 -19.98 20.52 -13.96
C GLN A 85 -19.56 19.25 -13.22
N PHE A 86 -18.60 19.35 -12.32
CA PHE A 86 -18.12 18.24 -11.47
C PHE A 86 -17.35 18.79 -10.27
N ALA A 87 -17.28 18.01 -9.21
CA ALA A 87 -16.43 18.27 -8.05
C ALA A 87 -15.20 17.35 -8.07
N SER A 88 -14.02 17.92 -7.81
CA SER A 88 -12.77 17.18 -7.66
C SER A 88 -12.25 17.34 -6.24
N THR A 89 -12.57 16.39 -5.38
CA THR A 89 -12.31 16.49 -3.94
C THR A 89 -11.17 15.54 -3.52
N ARG A 90 -10.17 16.10 -2.82
CA ARG A 90 -9.12 15.30 -2.19
C ARG A 90 -9.64 14.70 -0.88
N ILE A 91 -9.57 13.39 -0.75
CA ILE A 91 -9.82 12.67 0.50
C ILE A 91 -8.47 12.33 1.12
N ASN A 92 -8.23 12.83 2.32
CA ASN A 92 -7.06 12.43 3.12
C ASN A 92 -7.38 11.13 3.86
N ILE A 93 -6.41 10.24 3.90
CA ILE A 93 -6.44 8.97 4.61
C ILE A 93 -5.52 9.14 5.82
N ASN A 94 -6.06 8.99 7.03
CA ASN A 94 -5.31 9.07 8.27
C ASN A 94 -5.40 7.73 8.99
N GLY A 95 -4.31 7.00 8.98
CA GLY A 95 -4.21 5.66 9.56
C GLY A 95 -3.42 5.65 10.87
N SER A 96 -3.28 4.47 11.42
CA SER A 96 -2.35 4.16 12.51
C SER A 96 -1.19 3.33 11.97
N VAL A 97 -0.08 3.27 12.70
CA VAL A 97 1.02 2.36 12.39
C VAL A 97 0.53 0.91 12.45
N ASN A 98 1.04 0.07 11.55
CA ASN A 98 0.72 -1.35 11.53
C ASN A 98 1.80 -2.14 12.29
N ASN A 99 1.57 -2.36 13.58
CA ASN A 99 2.42 -3.16 14.45
C ASN A 99 1.88 -4.59 14.69
N THR A 100 0.94 -5.03 13.86
CA THR A 100 0.28 -6.34 14.02
C THR A 100 1.11 -7.51 13.49
N GLY A 101 2.18 -7.22 12.73
CA GLY A 101 2.96 -8.23 12.02
C GLY A 101 2.24 -8.85 10.81
N LYS A 102 1.04 -8.37 10.46
CA LYS A 102 0.23 -8.87 9.34
C LYS A 102 -0.28 -7.74 8.47
N ASN A 103 -0.47 -8.02 7.19
CA ASN A 103 -1.15 -7.09 6.29
C ASN A 103 -2.59 -6.86 6.76
N ARG A 104 -3.06 -5.64 6.59
CA ARG A 104 -4.46 -5.29 6.89
C ARG A 104 -5.08 -4.50 5.75
N SER A 105 -6.40 -4.56 5.63
CA SER A 105 -7.13 -3.91 4.55
C SER A 105 -8.45 -3.32 5.04
N GLY A 106 -8.94 -2.36 4.29
CA GLY A 106 -10.23 -1.73 4.43
C GLY A 106 -10.62 -1.08 3.12
N HIS A 107 -11.78 -0.46 3.07
CA HIS A 107 -12.29 0.22 1.88
C HIS A 107 -12.72 1.63 2.21
N ILE A 108 -12.52 2.53 1.27
CA ILE A 108 -13.25 3.79 1.19
C ILE A 108 -14.44 3.53 0.28
N VAL A 109 -15.63 3.77 0.78
CA VAL A 109 -16.89 3.60 0.04
C VAL A 109 -17.51 4.98 -0.14
N VAL A 110 -17.64 5.41 -1.38
CA VAL A 110 -18.29 6.67 -1.75
C VAL A 110 -19.66 6.33 -2.32
N LYS A 111 -20.69 6.96 -1.74
CA LYS A 111 -22.07 6.90 -2.19
C LYS A 111 -22.46 8.22 -2.81
N SER A 112 -22.85 8.18 -4.05
CA SER A 112 -23.37 9.27 -4.86
C SER A 112 -24.59 8.74 -5.63
N TYR A 113 -24.80 9.14 -6.87
CA TYR A 113 -25.73 8.45 -7.76
C TYR A 113 -25.40 6.95 -7.82
N ASP A 114 -24.13 6.64 -7.98
CA ASP A 114 -23.57 5.29 -7.90
C ASP A 114 -22.80 5.07 -6.59
N THR A 115 -22.50 3.82 -6.28
CA THR A 115 -21.61 3.48 -5.17
C THR A 115 -20.29 2.96 -5.74
N VAL A 116 -19.19 3.62 -5.39
CA VAL A 116 -17.84 3.23 -5.78
C VAL A 116 -16.97 2.95 -4.55
N GLY A 117 -16.09 1.97 -4.67
CA GLY A 117 -15.21 1.57 -3.59
C GLY A 117 -13.75 1.59 -4.00
N MET A 118 -12.87 1.97 -3.10
CA MET A 118 -11.43 1.85 -3.26
C MET A 118 -10.86 1.02 -2.11
N LEU A 119 -10.12 -0.02 -2.45
CA LEU A 119 -9.38 -0.82 -1.48
C LEU A 119 -8.21 -0.02 -0.94
N VAL A 120 -8.04 -0.02 0.38
CA VAL A 120 -6.86 0.51 1.08
C VAL A 120 -6.20 -0.63 1.81
N LYS A 121 -4.94 -0.88 1.51
CA LYS A 121 -4.11 -1.90 2.16
C LYS A 121 -3.01 -1.21 2.95
N GLN A 122 -2.65 -1.78 4.08
CA GLN A 122 -1.42 -1.43 4.75
C GLN A 122 -0.60 -2.71 4.93
N THR A 123 0.58 -2.72 4.32
CA THR A 123 1.48 -3.86 4.35
C THR A 123 2.31 -3.84 5.62
N THR A 124 2.83 -4.98 6.01
CA THR A 124 3.98 -5.08 6.88
C THR A 124 5.23 -4.63 6.12
N TRP A 125 6.39 -4.62 6.78
CA TRP A 125 7.64 -4.30 6.12
C TRP A 125 7.90 -5.28 4.97
N LEU A 126 8.10 -4.73 3.75
CA LEU A 126 8.55 -5.54 2.61
C LEU A 126 10.04 -5.80 2.78
N ASN A 127 10.36 -7.02 3.20
CA ASN A 127 11.72 -7.49 3.29
C ASN A 127 11.96 -8.46 2.16
N ILE A 128 12.58 -7.99 1.07
CA ILE A 128 13.10 -8.89 0.06
C ILE A 128 14.52 -9.18 0.46
N ILE A 129 14.79 -10.41 0.78
CA ILE A 129 16.12 -10.88 1.13
C ILE A 129 16.74 -11.44 -0.14
N ARG A 130 17.84 -10.85 -0.59
CA ARG A 130 18.64 -11.36 -1.71
C ARG A 130 19.92 -11.96 -1.16
N PRO A 131 19.97 -13.27 -1.00
CA PRO A 131 21.16 -13.91 -0.50
C PRO A 131 22.20 -14.09 -1.60
N PHE A 132 23.45 -13.92 -1.23
CA PHE A 132 24.54 -14.59 -1.90
C PHE A 132 24.69 -15.97 -1.23
N GLY A 133 24.01 -16.98 -1.75
CA GLY A 133 24.01 -18.32 -1.20
C GLY A 133 22.61 -18.93 -1.14
N LYS A 134 22.48 -20.04 -0.45
CA LYS A 134 21.21 -20.76 -0.36
C LYS A 134 20.27 -20.04 0.58
N ALA A 135 19.21 -19.44 0.06
CA ALA A 135 18.14 -18.87 0.86
C ALA A 135 16.99 -19.87 0.98
N GLU A 136 16.57 -20.12 2.20
CA GLU A 136 15.32 -20.85 2.50
C GLU A 136 14.11 -19.92 2.55
N ASN A 137 14.12 -18.87 1.71
CA ASN A 137 13.02 -17.93 1.59
C ASN A 137 12.19 -18.12 0.32
N TYR A 138 12.55 -19.15 -0.45
CA TYR A 138 11.86 -19.53 -1.67
C TYR A 138 11.44 -20.99 -1.57
N ASP A 139 10.26 -21.30 -2.10
CA ASP A 139 9.86 -22.70 -2.31
C ASP A 139 10.63 -23.35 -3.46
N ASN A 140 10.36 -24.64 -3.70
CA ASN A 140 11.03 -25.39 -4.76
C ASN A 140 10.69 -24.90 -6.17
N GLU A 141 9.63 -24.11 -6.32
CA GLU A 141 9.17 -23.50 -7.57
C GLU A 141 9.75 -22.10 -7.77
N GLY A 142 10.50 -21.58 -6.79
CA GLY A 142 11.11 -20.24 -6.83
C GLY A 142 10.18 -19.12 -6.39
N ASN A 143 9.05 -19.44 -5.75
CA ASN A 143 8.17 -18.44 -5.14
C ASN A 143 8.68 -18.04 -3.76
N ILE A 144 8.48 -16.77 -3.39
CA ILE A 144 8.82 -16.28 -2.05
C ILE A 144 7.88 -16.94 -1.03
N LEU A 145 8.46 -17.54 0.01
CA LEU A 145 7.71 -18.11 1.12
C LEU A 145 6.86 -17.07 1.84
N PRO A 146 5.77 -17.47 2.49
CA PRO A 146 5.02 -16.62 3.42
C PRO A 146 5.96 -15.95 4.43
N GLU A 147 5.59 -14.75 4.88
CA GLU A 147 6.45 -13.92 5.74
C GLU A 147 6.86 -14.62 7.04
N GLU A 148 5.94 -15.40 7.61
CA GLU A 148 6.15 -16.19 8.82
C GLU A 148 7.16 -17.34 8.65
N ASP A 149 7.38 -17.79 7.42
CA ASP A 149 8.26 -18.93 7.10
C ASP A 149 9.61 -18.48 6.50
N ARG A 150 9.80 -17.15 6.32
CA ARG A 150 11.02 -16.63 5.72
C ARG A 150 12.20 -16.77 6.65
N LYS A 151 13.16 -17.58 6.23
CA LYS A 151 14.45 -17.77 6.89
C LYS A 151 15.55 -17.68 5.86
N MET A 152 16.69 -17.20 6.28
CA MET A 152 17.90 -17.23 5.47
C MET A 152 18.94 -18.08 6.17
N THR A 153 19.42 -19.09 5.45
CA THR A 153 20.45 -19.99 5.99
C THR A 153 21.75 -19.77 5.23
N PHE A 154 22.83 -19.51 5.96
CA PHE A 154 24.17 -19.42 5.41
C PHE A 154 24.95 -20.66 5.80
N ALA A 155 25.58 -21.30 4.82
CA ALA A 155 26.58 -22.32 5.12
C ALA A 155 27.82 -21.62 5.71
N GLY A 156 28.34 -22.14 6.79
CA GLY A 156 29.63 -21.69 7.32
C GLY A 156 30.70 -21.91 6.23
N SER A 157 31.55 -20.93 5.99
CA SER A 157 32.59 -20.97 5.00
C SER A 157 33.93 -21.36 5.63
N THR A 158 34.65 -22.27 5.05
CA THR A 158 36.06 -22.54 5.41
C THR A 158 37.01 -21.50 4.85
N ILE A 159 36.53 -20.68 3.92
CA ILE A 159 37.29 -19.57 3.36
C ILE A 159 36.91 -18.34 4.18
N SER A 160 37.88 -17.57 4.59
CA SER A 160 37.78 -16.37 5.43
C SER A 160 36.93 -15.19 4.85
N THR A 161 36.18 -15.44 3.82
CA THR A 161 35.27 -14.45 3.25
C THR A 161 33.92 -14.55 3.90
N ALA A 162 33.54 -13.47 4.59
CA ALA A 162 32.20 -13.28 5.13
C ALA A 162 31.13 -13.50 4.05
N ASN A 163 30.07 -14.19 4.40
CA ASN A 163 28.88 -14.28 3.55
C ASN A 163 28.17 -12.94 3.55
N GLN A 164 27.74 -12.48 2.39
CA GLN A 164 27.01 -11.23 2.25
C GLN A 164 25.64 -11.51 1.64
N PHE A 165 24.64 -10.78 2.10
CA PHE A 165 23.31 -10.77 1.55
C PHE A 165 22.74 -9.35 1.54
N GLU A 166 21.61 -9.15 0.88
CA GLU A 166 20.94 -7.86 0.78
C GLU A 166 19.51 -7.98 1.30
N ILE A 167 19.10 -6.96 2.05
CA ILE A 167 17.70 -6.76 2.44
C ILE A 167 17.15 -5.54 1.73
N GLU A 168 15.90 -5.60 1.30
CA GLU A 168 15.18 -4.49 0.70
C GLU A 168 14.01 -4.11 1.59
N PHE A 169 13.87 -2.81 1.86
CA PHE A 169 12.75 -2.27 2.63
C PHE A 169 12.41 -0.85 2.22
N VAL A 170 11.23 -0.41 2.61
CA VAL A 170 10.78 0.96 2.43
C VAL A 170 10.35 1.51 3.78
N VAL A 171 10.82 2.70 4.12
CA VAL A 171 10.42 3.45 5.31
C VAL A 171 9.88 4.81 4.91
N TYR A 172 8.81 5.24 5.56
CA TYR A 172 8.15 6.52 5.30
C TYR A 172 8.48 7.59 6.33
N ALA A 173 8.98 7.18 7.50
CA ALA A 173 9.40 8.10 8.56
C ALA A 173 10.93 8.23 8.60
N ASP A 174 11.42 9.45 8.77
CA ASP A 174 12.83 9.70 9.07
C ASP A 174 13.23 9.11 10.43
N GLY A 175 14.49 8.66 10.54
CA GLY A 175 15.01 8.10 11.77
C GLY A 175 14.77 6.61 11.95
N ALA A 176 14.45 5.90 10.89
CA ALA A 176 14.44 4.43 10.90
C ALA A 176 15.84 3.88 11.20
N THR A 177 15.90 2.75 11.90
CA THR A 177 17.15 2.08 12.28
C THR A 177 17.12 0.61 11.93
N LEU A 178 18.26 0.08 11.53
CA LEU A 178 18.51 -1.35 11.36
C LEU A 178 19.57 -1.78 12.38
N SER A 179 19.21 -2.66 13.28
CA SER A 179 20.08 -3.19 14.34
C SER A 179 20.14 -4.71 14.28
N THR A 180 21.02 -5.30 15.07
CA THR A 180 21.16 -6.75 15.21
C THR A 180 21.36 -7.09 16.68
N ASP A 181 20.93 -8.28 17.06
CA ASP A 181 21.15 -8.87 18.39
C ASP A 181 22.43 -9.73 18.45
N ALA A 182 23.27 -9.73 17.42
CA ALA A 182 24.48 -10.53 17.36
C ALA A 182 25.62 -9.82 16.59
N ASP A 183 26.82 -9.88 17.13
CA ASP A 183 28.00 -9.21 16.58
C ASP A 183 28.45 -9.77 15.22
N TRP A 184 28.06 -10.98 14.89
CA TRP A 184 28.42 -11.62 13.63
C TRP A 184 27.58 -11.19 12.41
N LEU A 185 26.48 -10.44 12.63
CA LEU A 185 25.71 -9.80 11.58
C LEU A 185 26.03 -8.31 11.53
N VAL A 186 26.54 -7.83 10.42
CA VAL A 186 26.99 -6.45 10.28
C VAL A 186 26.29 -5.79 9.09
N PRO A 187 25.23 -5.00 9.31
CA PRO A 187 24.62 -4.21 8.25
C PRO A 187 25.55 -3.07 7.82
N ALA A 188 25.58 -2.79 6.52
CA ALA A 188 26.42 -1.73 5.96
C ALA A 188 25.95 -0.33 6.38
N GLU A 189 24.66 -0.16 6.64
CA GLU A 189 24.04 1.07 7.10
C GLU A 189 23.06 0.74 8.23
N THR A 190 22.95 1.65 9.19
CA THR A 190 22.14 1.43 10.40
C THR A 190 21.08 2.50 10.64
N THR A 191 21.08 3.62 9.90
CA THR A 191 20.14 4.72 10.08
C THR A 191 19.65 5.23 8.74
N PHE A 192 18.34 5.50 8.62
CA PHE A 192 17.68 5.80 7.36
C PHE A 192 16.71 6.96 7.49
N LYS A 193 16.60 7.73 6.41
CA LYS A 193 15.52 8.70 6.18
C LYS A 193 14.37 7.98 5.47
N ALA A 194 13.25 8.70 5.29
CA ALA A 194 12.17 8.20 4.45
C ALA A 194 12.68 7.85 3.04
N GLY A 195 12.38 6.65 2.57
CA GLY A 195 12.85 6.17 1.26
C GLY A 195 12.85 4.65 1.13
N LYS A 196 13.29 4.20 -0.05
CA LYS A 196 13.50 2.78 -0.37
C LYS A 196 14.99 2.47 -0.31
N TYR A 197 15.34 1.36 0.32
CA TYR A 197 16.71 0.95 0.57
C TYR A 197 16.95 -0.50 0.17
N ILE A 198 18.16 -0.75 -0.31
CA ILE A 198 18.75 -2.07 -0.43
C ILE A 198 20.04 -2.01 0.39
N VAL A 199 20.09 -2.78 1.48
CA VAL A 199 21.19 -2.73 2.44
C VAL A 199 21.92 -4.05 2.43
N ALA A 200 23.22 -4.00 2.20
CA ALA A 200 24.11 -5.16 2.34
C ALA A 200 24.31 -5.50 3.82
N VAL A 201 24.25 -6.77 4.14
CA VAL A 201 24.52 -7.32 5.46
C VAL A 201 25.56 -8.38 5.35
N VAL A 202 26.63 -8.25 6.14
CA VAL A 202 27.71 -9.23 6.22
C VAL A 202 27.46 -10.16 7.39
N ALA A 203 27.38 -11.47 7.13
CA ALA A 203 27.43 -12.49 8.14
C ALA A 203 28.87 -13.01 8.26
N GLN A 204 29.50 -12.80 9.40
CA GLN A 204 30.85 -13.32 9.68
C GLN A 204 30.87 -14.84 9.70
N GLU A 205 32.01 -15.44 9.44
CA GLU A 205 32.15 -16.89 9.42
C GLU A 205 31.73 -17.54 10.75
N ASN A 206 30.94 -18.62 10.66
CA ASN A 206 30.61 -19.41 11.85
C ASN A 206 31.73 -20.49 12.03
N LEU A 207 32.60 -20.26 12.97
CA LEU A 207 33.68 -21.22 13.32
C LEU A 207 33.22 -22.32 14.26
N ALA A 208 31.98 -22.27 14.75
CA ALA A 208 31.46 -23.28 15.68
C ALA A 208 30.95 -24.52 14.96
N THR A 209 30.91 -25.64 15.68
CA THR A 209 30.35 -26.92 15.23
C THR A 209 28.81 -26.95 15.23
N GLU A 210 28.20 -25.89 15.72
CA GLU A 210 26.73 -25.76 15.81
C GLU A 210 26.23 -24.59 14.94
N PRO A 211 25.02 -24.68 14.36
CA PRO A 211 24.39 -23.53 13.70
C PRO A 211 24.09 -22.42 14.70
N ARG A 212 24.07 -21.18 14.24
CA ARG A 212 23.71 -20.03 15.06
C ARG A 212 22.61 -19.19 14.41
N THR A 213 21.85 -18.50 15.24
CA THR A 213 20.72 -17.69 14.80
C THR A 213 20.81 -16.29 15.43
N ALA A 214 20.45 -15.29 14.65
CA ALA A 214 20.33 -13.91 15.11
C ALA A 214 19.23 -13.17 14.36
N ASN A 215 18.82 -12.02 14.88
CA ASN A 215 17.82 -11.18 14.26
C ASN A 215 18.44 -9.88 13.75
N LEU A 216 18.05 -9.50 12.53
CA LEU A 216 18.09 -8.13 12.06
C LEU A 216 16.76 -7.46 12.43
N ILE A 217 16.83 -6.29 13.04
CA ILE A 217 15.65 -5.60 13.56
C ILE A 217 15.54 -4.23 12.88
N LEU A 218 14.56 -4.10 12.01
CA LEU A 218 14.18 -2.85 11.39
C LEU A 218 13.18 -2.14 12.31
N THR A 219 13.52 -0.92 12.75
CA THR A 219 12.66 -0.10 13.60
C THR A 219 12.36 1.22 12.91
N SER A 220 11.10 1.60 12.79
CA SER A 220 10.66 2.90 12.29
C SER A 220 9.32 3.27 12.91
N ASN A 221 9.15 4.54 13.25
CA ASN A 221 7.92 5.10 13.79
C ASN A 221 7.30 4.25 14.92
N GLY A 222 8.13 3.72 15.82
CA GLY A 222 7.71 2.89 16.95
C GLY A 222 7.39 1.42 16.61
N ILE A 223 7.58 0.99 15.36
CA ILE A 223 7.45 -0.40 14.95
C ILE A 223 8.83 -1.04 14.88
N SER A 224 8.98 -2.24 15.43
CA SER A 224 10.17 -3.07 15.29
C SER A 224 9.78 -4.40 14.66
N THR A 225 10.42 -4.73 13.54
CA THR A 225 10.19 -5.99 12.82
C THR A 225 11.49 -6.76 12.74
N PRO A 226 11.59 -7.94 13.37
CA PRO A 226 12.76 -8.80 13.28
C PRO A 226 12.73 -9.64 12.01
N ILE A 227 13.92 -9.85 11.44
CA ILE A 227 14.20 -10.83 10.38
C ILE A 227 15.16 -11.84 10.97
N THR A 228 14.75 -13.08 11.09
CA THR A 228 15.60 -14.13 11.66
C THR A 228 16.56 -14.65 10.59
N ILE A 229 17.85 -14.64 10.91
CA ILE A 229 18.94 -15.17 10.08
C ILE A 229 19.53 -16.37 10.79
N THR A 230 19.57 -17.51 10.10
CA THR A 230 20.21 -18.73 10.59
C THR A 230 21.46 -19.01 9.76
N GLN A 231 22.60 -19.17 10.42
CA GLN A 231 23.86 -19.54 9.78
C GLN A 231 24.22 -20.97 10.14
N ALA A 232 24.49 -21.79 9.12
CA ALA A 232 24.88 -23.18 9.31
C ALA A 232 26.20 -23.30 10.11
N LYS A 233 26.42 -24.47 10.69
CA LYS A 233 27.68 -24.84 11.33
C LYS A 233 28.84 -24.95 10.32
N ASN A 234 30.06 -24.86 10.81
CA ASN A 234 31.23 -25.19 10.03
C ASN A 234 31.35 -26.73 9.89
N ASN A 235 31.30 -27.21 8.65
CA ASN A 235 31.38 -28.66 8.35
C ASN A 235 32.83 -29.16 8.18
N ASN A 236 33.84 -28.31 8.39
CA ASN A 236 35.24 -28.61 8.12
C ASN A 236 36.11 -28.77 9.36
N GLN A 237 35.47 -29.04 10.52
CA GLN A 237 36.17 -29.48 11.74
C GLN A 237 35.88 -30.94 12.04
#